data_8aa24d01b4c2a45888139f8fedc0ddd2
#
_entry.id   8aa24d01b4c2a45888139f8fedc0ddd2
#
_cell.length_a   1.000
_cell.length_b   1.000
_cell.length_c   1.000
_cell.angle_alpha   90.00
_cell.angle_beta   90.00
_cell.angle_gamma   90.00
#
_symmetry.space_group_name_H-M   'P 1'
#
loop_
_entity.id
_entity.type
_entity.pdbx_description
1 polymer ?
#
loop_
_entity_poly.entity_id
_entity_poly.type
_entity_poly.pdbx_seq_one_letter_code
_entity_poly.pdbx_strand_id
1 'polypeptide(L)'
;LAIVYVEQSSIARESNWVFPTKAGPEIGVASTKAFTCQLIVLVILNIKFASDLSKITANQKSIFLKGLLELPRLYSEILSQNENIKKLCKKFISSNSVLYLGRDILYPIALEGALKLKEISYLHAEGYASGELKHGPIALVDKSIPLVALNPWSKVFEKTLSNLEEVK
;
A
#
# COMPACT_ATOMS: atom_id res chain seq x y z
N LEU A 1 -2.62 21.99 8.79
CA LEU A 1 -3.12 20.67 9.17
C LEU A 1 -1.98 19.68 9.18
N ALA A 2 -1.87 18.86 10.21
CA ALA A 2 -0.89 17.79 10.32
C ALA A 2 -1.57 16.45 10.63
N ILE A 3 -1.10 15.39 10.00
CA ILE A 3 -1.38 14.01 10.37
C ILE A 3 -0.12 13.49 11.02
N VAL A 4 -0.17 13.14 12.29
CA VAL A 4 1.02 12.86 13.08
C VAL A 4 0.94 11.50 13.78
N TYR A 5 2.08 10.87 13.85
CA TYR A 5 2.27 9.66 14.65
C TYR A 5 2.54 10.01 16.12
N VAL A 6 3.34 11.05 16.37
CA VAL A 6 3.68 11.56 17.71
C VAL A 6 2.95 12.87 17.96
N GLU A 7 2.02 12.87 18.91
CA GLU A 7 1.16 14.02 19.21
C GLU A 7 1.92 15.24 19.73
N GLN A 8 3.09 15.06 20.35
CA GLN A 8 3.91 16.13 20.87
C GLN A 8 5.04 16.55 19.91
N SER A 9 5.01 16.11 18.65
CA SER A 9 6.01 16.47 17.64
C SER A 9 6.00 17.97 17.33
N SER A 10 7.13 18.48 16.80
CA SER A 10 7.24 19.89 16.39
C SER A 10 6.17 20.26 15.35
N ILE A 11 5.92 19.36 14.39
CA ILE A 11 4.86 19.54 13.37
C ILE A 11 3.48 19.68 14.03
N ALA A 12 3.18 18.86 15.05
CA ALA A 12 1.91 18.98 15.78
C ALA A 12 1.79 20.34 16.47
N ARG A 13 2.83 20.80 17.17
CA ARG A 13 2.82 22.09 17.87
C ARG A 13 2.67 23.29 16.94
N GLU A 14 3.19 23.21 15.73
CA GLU A 14 3.14 24.29 14.72
C GLU A 14 1.89 24.24 13.85
N SER A 15 1.03 23.25 14.03
CA SER A 15 -0.17 23.06 13.20
C SER A 15 -1.45 23.53 13.88
N ASN A 16 -2.31 24.24 13.13
CA ASN A 16 -3.64 24.66 13.60
C ASN A 16 -4.60 23.48 13.82
N TRP A 17 -4.42 22.37 13.07
CA TRP A 17 -5.24 21.18 13.13
C TRP A 17 -4.34 19.95 13.18
N VAL A 18 -4.56 19.09 14.15
CA VAL A 18 -3.75 17.89 14.36
C VAL A 18 -4.64 16.66 14.38
N PHE A 19 -4.31 15.68 13.55
CA PHE A 19 -4.95 14.37 13.46
C PHE A 19 -3.94 13.28 13.83
N PRO A 20 -3.97 12.78 15.08
CA PRO A 20 -3.09 11.71 15.49
C PRO A 20 -3.55 10.37 14.91
N THR A 21 -2.61 9.59 14.41
CA THR A 21 -2.91 8.29 13.79
C THR A 21 -3.30 7.19 14.77
N LYS A 22 -2.98 7.37 16.08
CA LYS A 22 -3.24 6.40 17.16
C LYS A 22 -2.68 4.99 16.88
N ALA A 23 -1.63 4.89 16.08
CA ALA A 23 -1.03 3.62 15.69
C ALA A 23 -0.33 2.87 16.85
N GLY A 24 -0.11 3.54 17.99
CA GLY A 24 0.68 3.00 19.10
C GLY A 24 2.16 2.88 18.75
N PRO A 25 3.04 2.50 19.68
CA PRO A 25 4.49 2.47 19.45
C PRO A 25 4.86 1.49 18.33
N GLU A 26 5.70 1.92 17.40
CA GLU A 26 6.30 1.10 16.35
C GLU A 26 7.72 0.75 16.76
N ILE A 27 8.02 -0.53 16.95
CA ILE A 27 9.30 -1.01 17.49
C ILE A 27 10.27 -1.36 16.34
N GLY A 28 9.74 -1.81 15.21
CA GLY A 28 10.54 -2.12 14.02
C GLY A 28 11.10 -0.89 13.34
N VAL A 29 12.20 -1.04 12.60
CA VAL A 29 12.77 0.03 11.77
C VAL A 29 11.83 0.39 10.62
N ALA A 30 11.25 -0.61 9.96
CA ALA A 30 10.31 -0.40 8.88
C ALA A 30 8.94 0.04 9.41
N SER A 31 8.46 1.21 8.95
CA SER A 31 7.12 1.68 9.27
C SER A 31 6.08 0.80 8.58
N THR A 32 5.16 0.23 9.33
CA THR A 32 4.09 -0.64 8.82
C THR A 32 2.71 -0.12 9.22
N LYS A 33 2.34 -0.30 10.49
CA LYS A 33 1.04 0.15 11.00
C LYS A 33 0.90 1.67 11.01
N ALA A 34 1.98 2.43 11.22
CA ALA A 34 1.93 3.89 11.17
C ALA A 34 1.55 4.37 9.75
N PHE A 35 2.14 3.79 8.71
CA PHE A 35 1.77 4.05 7.31
C PHE A 35 0.28 3.75 7.05
N THR A 36 -0.18 2.56 7.44
CA THR A 36 -1.58 2.17 7.26
C THR A 36 -2.54 3.10 7.99
N CYS A 37 -2.22 3.47 9.24
CA CYS A 37 -3.06 4.39 10.01
C CYS A 37 -3.09 5.80 9.39
N GLN A 38 -1.99 6.27 8.79
CA GLN A 38 -1.98 7.53 8.03
C GLN A 38 -2.95 7.47 6.84
N LEU A 39 -2.93 6.37 6.08
CA LEU A 39 -3.87 6.18 4.96
C LEU A 39 -5.32 6.20 5.45
N ILE A 40 -5.62 5.54 6.57
CA ILE A 40 -6.97 5.53 7.15
C ILE A 40 -7.41 6.95 7.54
N VAL A 41 -6.54 7.74 8.19
CA VAL A 41 -6.84 9.13 8.54
C VAL A 41 -7.11 9.96 7.29
N LEU A 42 -6.31 9.80 6.23
CA LEU A 42 -6.53 10.47 4.94
C LEU A 42 -7.87 10.10 4.33
N VAL A 43 -8.25 8.83 4.35
CA VAL A 43 -9.56 8.37 3.84
C VAL A 43 -10.70 8.98 4.66
N ILE A 44 -10.59 9.00 5.99
CA ILE A 44 -11.60 9.61 6.87
C ILE A 44 -11.77 11.10 6.56
N LEU A 45 -10.65 11.83 6.41
CA LEU A 45 -10.68 13.25 6.05
C LEU A 45 -11.32 13.48 4.69
N ASN A 46 -10.98 12.65 3.69
CA ASN A 46 -11.59 12.73 2.36
C ASN A 46 -13.10 12.50 2.40
N ILE A 47 -13.57 11.50 3.16
CA ILE A 47 -15.01 11.24 3.33
C ILE A 47 -15.68 12.44 4.00
N LYS A 48 -15.05 13.00 5.05
CA LYS A 48 -15.58 14.18 5.76
C LYS A 48 -15.70 15.37 4.82
N PHE A 49 -14.62 15.74 4.14
CA PHE A 49 -14.61 16.88 3.21
C PHE A 49 -15.59 16.68 2.05
N ALA A 50 -15.60 15.50 1.43
CA ALA A 50 -16.54 15.20 0.36
C ALA A 50 -18.00 15.27 0.81
N SER A 51 -18.28 14.86 2.05
CA SER A 51 -19.62 14.96 2.66
C SER A 51 -20.00 16.43 2.92
N ASP A 52 -19.09 17.22 3.52
CA ASP A 52 -19.34 18.62 3.85
C ASP A 52 -19.54 19.49 2.59
N LEU A 53 -18.79 19.17 1.54
CA LEU A 53 -18.90 19.83 0.23
C LEU A 53 -20.02 19.26 -0.65
N SER A 54 -20.86 18.37 -0.11
CA SER A 54 -21.95 17.71 -0.84
C SER A 54 -21.49 17.00 -2.15
N LYS A 55 -20.27 16.50 -2.17
CA LYS A 55 -19.69 15.74 -3.30
C LYS A 55 -20.02 14.26 -3.27
N ILE A 56 -20.49 13.75 -2.14
CA ILE A 56 -20.97 12.38 -1.96
C ILE A 56 -22.35 12.38 -1.29
N THR A 57 -23.16 11.40 -1.65
CA THR A 57 -24.48 11.18 -1.03
C THR A 57 -24.35 10.55 0.36
N ALA A 58 -25.39 10.63 1.17
CA ALA A 58 -25.45 9.95 2.48
C ALA A 58 -25.25 8.42 2.34
N ASN A 59 -25.79 7.83 1.28
CA ASN A 59 -25.61 6.39 1.00
C ASN A 59 -24.14 6.06 0.69
N GLN A 60 -23.48 6.83 -0.18
CA GLN A 60 -22.05 6.65 -0.48
C GLN A 60 -21.19 6.81 0.76
N LYS A 61 -21.46 7.83 1.59
CA LYS A 61 -20.80 8.00 2.90
C LYS A 61 -20.94 6.76 3.77
N SER A 62 -22.17 6.23 3.88
CA SER A 62 -22.44 5.02 4.68
C SER A 62 -21.65 3.81 4.17
N ILE A 63 -21.56 3.61 2.85
CA ILE A 63 -20.79 2.53 2.24
C ILE A 63 -19.31 2.66 2.61
N PHE A 64 -18.72 3.85 2.46
CA PHE A 64 -17.31 4.07 2.81
C PHE A 64 -17.02 3.84 4.30
N LEU A 65 -17.89 4.31 5.18
CA LEU A 65 -17.73 4.10 6.63
C LEU A 65 -17.85 2.62 7.01
N LYS A 66 -18.78 1.89 6.42
CA LYS A 66 -18.88 0.44 6.62
C LYS A 66 -17.61 -0.27 6.15
N GLY A 67 -17.06 0.10 4.99
CA GLY A 67 -15.79 -0.44 4.51
C GLY A 67 -14.64 -0.22 5.49
N LEU A 68 -14.53 0.97 6.09
CA LEU A 68 -13.52 1.25 7.11
C LEU A 68 -13.70 0.38 8.36
N LEU A 69 -14.94 0.14 8.81
CA LEU A 69 -15.23 -0.70 9.97
C LEU A 69 -14.90 -2.20 9.72
N GLU A 70 -14.90 -2.65 8.46
CA GLU A 70 -14.51 -4.01 8.07
C GLU A 70 -12.99 -4.24 8.05
N LEU A 71 -12.18 -3.19 7.97
CA LEU A 71 -10.72 -3.32 7.85
C LEU A 71 -10.09 -4.21 8.93
N PRO A 72 -10.43 -4.11 10.24
CA PRO A 72 -9.80 -4.98 11.25
C PRO A 72 -10.03 -6.47 10.99
N ARG A 73 -11.23 -6.84 10.53
CA ARG A 73 -11.56 -8.24 10.16
C ARG A 73 -10.72 -8.70 8.96
N LEU A 74 -10.66 -7.87 7.91
CA LEU A 74 -9.89 -8.17 6.70
C LEU A 74 -8.39 -8.30 7.00
N TYR A 75 -7.84 -7.45 7.86
CA TYR A 75 -6.44 -7.57 8.32
C TYR A 75 -6.21 -8.89 9.04
N SER A 76 -7.13 -9.29 9.93
CA SER A 76 -7.02 -10.58 10.63
C SER A 76 -7.04 -11.76 9.67
N GLU A 77 -7.86 -11.72 8.63
CA GLU A 77 -7.90 -12.75 7.59
C GLU A 77 -6.58 -12.83 6.81
N ILE A 78 -6.00 -11.69 6.42
CA ILE A 78 -4.71 -11.65 5.73
C ILE A 78 -3.61 -12.21 6.63
N LEU A 79 -3.57 -11.80 7.89
CA LEU A 79 -2.57 -12.28 8.85
C LEU A 79 -2.68 -13.78 9.13
N SER A 80 -3.87 -14.36 9.03
CA SER A 80 -4.06 -15.80 9.16
C SER A 80 -3.38 -16.61 8.03
N GLN A 81 -3.07 -15.98 6.90
CA GLN A 81 -2.38 -16.60 5.76
C GLN A 81 -0.84 -16.60 5.86
N ASN A 82 -0.30 -16.27 7.03
CA ASN A 82 1.13 -16.10 7.25
C ASN A 82 1.98 -17.27 6.72
N GLU A 83 1.55 -18.52 6.91
CA GLU A 83 2.28 -19.70 6.46
C GLU A 83 2.32 -19.82 4.92
N ASN A 84 1.27 -19.40 4.22
CA ASN A 84 1.25 -19.36 2.77
C ASN A 84 2.19 -18.26 2.25
N ILE A 85 2.19 -17.09 2.89
CA ILE A 85 3.09 -15.99 2.57
C ILE A 85 4.55 -16.41 2.78
N LYS A 86 4.87 -17.08 3.89
CA LYS A 86 6.22 -17.62 4.15
C LYS A 86 6.69 -18.59 3.04
N LYS A 87 5.80 -19.46 2.57
CA LYS A 87 6.13 -20.36 1.45
C LYS A 87 6.47 -19.60 0.17
N LEU A 88 5.72 -18.55 -0.14
CA LEU A 88 5.99 -17.68 -1.28
C LEU A 88 7.32 -16.93 -1.13
N CYS A 89 7.59 -16.40 0.06
CA CYS A 89 8.83 -15.67 0.35
C CYS A 89 10.10 -16.50 0.16
N LYS A 90 10.03 -17.82 0.27
CA LYS A 90 11.18 -18.70 -0.03
C LYS A 90 11.71 -18.54 -1.45
N LYS A 91 10.85 -18.11 -2.40
CA LYS A 91 11.26 -17.85 -3.78
C LYS A 91 12.15 -16.60 -3.92
N PHE A 92 12.14 -15.71 -2.93
CA PHE A 92 12.94 -14.48 -2.94
C PHE A 92 14.35 -14.66 -2.37
N ILE A 93 14.59 -15.73 -1.59
CA ILE A 93 15.86 -15.93 -0.83
C ILE A 93 17.08 -16.00 -1.76
N SER A 94 16.92 -16.55 -2.95
CA SER A 94 18.02 -16.69 -3.94
C SER A 94 18.08 -15.55 -4.96
N SER A 95 17.21 -14.55 -4.84
CA SER A 95 17.11 -13.45 -5.79
C SER A 95 17.93 -12.26 -5.34
N ASN A 96 18.56 -11.55 -6.27
CA ASN A 96 19.33 -10.34 -6.03
C ASN A 96 18.46 -9.07 -6.12
N SER A 97 17.29 -9.18 -6.73
CA SER A 97 16.37 -8.07 -6.95
C SER A 97 14.92 -8.57 -6.99
N VAL A 98 13.98 -7.71 -6.65
CA VAL A 98 12.53 -7.96 -6.71
C VAL A 98 11.82 -6.76 -7.31
N LEU A 99 10.92 -6.98 -8.25
CA LEU A 99 10.11 -5.92 -8.85
C LEU A 99 8.69 -5.94 -8.29
N TYR A 100 8.18 -4.76 -7.99
CA TYR A 100 6.80 -4.56 -7.56
C TYR A 100 6.03 -3.79 -8.62
N LEU A 101 4.87 -4.30 -9.01
CA LEU A 101 4.01 -3.64 -9.99
C LEU A 101 2.69 -3.23 -9.37
N GLY A 102 2.31 -1.99 -9.62
CA GLY A 102 1.00 -1.46 -9.27
C GLY A 102 0.45 -0.57 -10.38
N ARG A 103 -0.86 -0.49 -10.48
CA ARG A 103 -1.53 0.39 -11.44
C ARG A 103 -2.48 1.32 -10.70
N ASP A 104 -2.55 2.59 -11.17
CA ASP A 104 -3.41 3.62 -10.58
C ASP A 104 -3.13 3.77 -9.06
N ILE A 105 -4.13 3.71 -8.20
CA ILE A 105 -3.99 3.83 -6.74
C ILE A 105 -3.07 2.78 -6.09
N LEU A 106 -2.76 1.70 -6.79
CA LEU A 106 -1.87 0.64 -6.29
C LEU A 106 -0.40 0.87 -6.66
N TYR A 107 -0.10 1.82 -7.52
CA TYR A 107 1.30 2.16 -7.81
C TYR A 107 2.04 2.69 -6.57
N PRO A 108 1.51 3.66 -5.81
CA PRO A 108 2.12 4.05 -4.52
C PRO A 108 2.26 2.89 -3.53
N ILE A 109 1.32 1.94 -3.51
CA ILE A 109 1.41 0.76 -2.64
C ILE A 109 2.52 -0.19 -3.11
N ALA A 110 2.75 -0.32 -4.42
CA ALA A 110 3.87 -1.09 -4.95
C ALA A 110 5.22 -0.46 -4.56
N LEU A 111 5.34 0.88 -4.60
CA LEU A 111 6.52 1.61 -4.12
C LEU A 111 6.77 1.35 -2.63
N GLU A 112 5.72 1.41 -1.80
CA GLU A 112 5.82 1.12 -0.36
C GLU A 112 6.21 -0.33 -0.09
N GLY A 113 5.65 -1.29 -0.83
CA GLY A 113 6.04 -2.70 -0.73
C GLY A 113 7.52 -2.94 -1.06
N ALA A 114 8.01 -2.31 -2.13
CA ALA A 114 9.43 -2.35 -2.50
C ALA A 114 10.30 -1.71 -1.41
N LEU A 115 9.88 -0.57 -0.85
CA LEU A 115 10.58 0.09 0.26
C LEU A 115 10.67 -0.82 1.48
N LYS A 116 9.55 -1.43 1.89
CA LYS A 116 9.54 -2.36 3.04
C LYS A 116 10.47 -3.55 2.85
N LEU A 117 10.50 -4.12 1.64
CA LEU A 117 11.42 -5.22 1.35
C LEU A 117 12.88 -4.78 1.46
N LYS A 118 13.25 -3.62 0.90
CA LYS A 118 14.60 -3.05 1.02
C LYS A 118 15.02 -2.84 2.48
N GLU A 119 14.15 -2.23 3.27
CA GLU A 119 14.43 -1.88 4.67
C GLU A 119 14.67 -3.11 5.54
N ILE A 120 13.96 -4.21 5.28
CA ILE A 120 13.98 -5.40 6.14
C ILE A 120 15.00 -6.43 5.67
N SER A 121 15.13 -6.64 4.35
CA SER A 121 15.92 -7.73 3.77
C SER A 121 17.23 -7.30 3.14
N TYR A 122 17.43 -6.00 2.91
CA TYR A 122 18.54 -5.42 2.13
C TYR A 122 18.59 -5.88 0.67
N LEU A 123 17.55 -6.58 0.19
CA LEU A 123 17.40 -6.91 -1.23
C LEU A 123 17.09 -5.65 -2.02
N HIS A 124 17.67 -5.54 -3.22
CA HIS A 124 17.25 -4.50 -4.16
C HIS A 124 15.79 -4.74 -4.56
N ALA A 125 14.94 -3.77 -4.35
CA ALA A 125 13.54 -3.85 -4.70
C ALA A 125 13.04 -2.52 -5.28
N GLU A 126 12.33 -2.57 -6.39
CA GLU A 126 11.79 -1.37 -7.03
C GLU A 126 10.33 -1.54 -7.39
N GLY A 127 9.58 -0.43 -7.27
CA GLY A 127 8.19 -0.35 -7.66
C GLY A 127 8.02 0.38 -8.98
N TYR A 128 7.23 -0.20 -9.88
CA TYR A 128 6.93 0.39 -11.19
C TYR A 128 5.43 0.48 -11.42
N ALA A 129 5.03 1.52 -12.14
CA ALA A 129 3.69 1.57 -12.70
C ALA A 129 3.56 0.47 -13.77
N SER A 130 2.61 -0.45 -13.62
CA SER A 130 2.48 -1.58 -14.55
C SER A 130 2.24 -1.15 -15.99
N GLY A 131 1.66 0.02 -16.24
CA GLY A 131 1.51 0.59 -17.57
C GLY A 131 2.82 1.05 -18.21
N GLU A 132 3.84 1.35 -17.39
CA GLU A 132 5.15 1.82 -17.85
C GLU A 132 6.17 0.68 -18.00
N LEU A 133 5.78 -0.56 -17.70
CA LEU A 133 6.68 -1.71 -17.74
C LEU A 133 7.35 -1.88 -19.12
N LYS A 134 6.61 -1.63 -20.21
CA LYS A 134 7.10 -1.72 -21.59
C LYS A 134 8.13 -0.66 -21.98
N HIS A 135 8.18 0.46 -21.25
CA HIS A 135 9.00 1.61 -21.59
C HIS A 135 10.41 1.57 -20.99
N GLY A 136 10.90 0.36 -20.66
CA GLY A 136 12.26 0.15 -20.15
C GLY A 136 12.34 -0.94 -19.09
N PRO A 137 11.57 -0.90 -18.00
CA PRO A 137 11.69 -1.86 -16.90
C PRO A 137 11.52 -3.33 -17.30
N ILE A 138 10.82 -3.61 -18.40
CA ILE A 138 10.67 -4.98 -18.93
C ILE A 138 12.03 -5.63 -19.23
N ALA A 139 13.04 -4.85 -19.57
CA ALA A 139 14.40 -5.35 -19.81
C ALA A 139 15.07 -5.92 -18.55
N LEU A 140 14.57 -5.60 -17.37
CA LEU A 140 15.04 -6.12 -16.09
C LEU A 140 14.38 -7.44 -15.71
N VAL A 141 13.29 -7.82 -16.39
CA VAL A 141 12.51 -9.02 -16.06
C VAL A 141 13.18 -10.25 -16.67
N ASP A 142 13.63 -11.16 -15.81
CA ASP A 142 14.11 -12.47 -16.18
C ASP A 142 13.62 -13.54 -15.18
N LYS A 143 13.99 -14.80 -15.43
CA LYS A 143 13.56 -15.93 -14.58
C LYS A 143 14.12 -15.89 -13.16
N SER A 144 15.14 -15.08 -12.90
CA SER A 144 15.82 -14.98 -11.60
C SER A 144 15.24 -13.85 -10.74
N ILE A 145 14.46 -12.93 -11.33
CA ILE A 145 13.91 -11.76 -10.66
C ILE A 145 12.40 -11.97 -10.38
N PRO A 146 12.02 -12.24 -9.14
CA PRO A 146 10.61 -12.31 -8.75
C PRO A 146 9.88 -11.00 -9.01
N LEU A 147 8.64 -11.12 -9.47
CA LEU A 147 7.77 -10.00 -9.71
C LEU A 147 6.53 -10.12 -8.83
N VAL A 148 6.28 -9.10 -8.02
CA VAL A 148 5.10 -8.97 -7.16
C VAL A 148 4.12 -7.99 -7.79
N ALA A 149 2.99 -8.47 -8.27
CA ALA A 149 1.98 -7.62 -8.87
C ALA A 149 0.78 -7.41 -7.96
N LEU A 150 0.40 -6.16 -7.77
CA LEU A 150 -0.82 -5.78 -7.06
C LEU A 150 -1.95 -5.65 -8.07
N ASN A 151 -2.83 -6.65 -8.12
CA ASN A 151 -3.92 -6.69 -9.11
C ASN A 151 -5.26 -7.11 -8.51
N PRO A 152 -5.90 -6.26 -7.69
CA PRO A 152 -7.25 -6.52 -7.17
C PRO A 152 -8.30 -6.39 -8.27
N TRP A 153 -9.47 -7.00 -8.04
CA TRP A 153 -10.64 -6.80 -8.90
C TRP A 153 -11.04 -5.33 -8.92
N SER A 154 -10.76 -4.66 -10.03
CA SER A 154 -11.00 -3.23 -10.23
C SER A 154 -11.22 -2.92 -11.71
N LYS A 155 -11.51 -1.66 -12.02
CA LYS A 155 -11.65 -1.18 -13.41
C LYS A 155 -10.37 -1.36 -14.26
N VAL A 156 -9.22 -1.53 -13.62
CA VAL A 156 -7.92 -1.68 -14.28
C VAL A 156 -7.37 -3.11 -14.22
N PHE A 157 -8.16 -4.07 -13.67
CA PHE A 157 -7.75 -5.47 -13.51
C PHE A 157 -7.25 -6.09 -14.82
N GLU A 158 -8.08 -6.06 -15.88
CA GLU A 158 -7.76 -6.63 -17.19
C GLU A 158 -6.49 -6.00 -17.79
N LYS A 159 -6.34 -4.68 -17.64
CA LYS A 159 -5.16 -3.97 -18.14
C LYS A 159 -3.90 -4.37 -17.40
N THR A 160 -3.98 -4.58 -16.09
CA THR A 160 -2.85 -5.05 -15.27
C THR A 160 -2.52 -6.51 -15.61
N LEU A 161 -3.54 -7.34 -15.79
CA LEU A 161 -3.36 -8.74 -16.19
C LEU A 161 -2.66 -8.84 -17.55
N SER A 162 -3.11 -8.07 -18.55
CA SER A 162 -2.46 -8.01 -19.86
C SER A 162 -0.98 -7.62 -19.77
N ASN A 163 -0.63 -6.64 -18.92
CA ASN A 163 0.78 -6.27 -18.70
C ASN A 163 1.60 -7.41 -18.06
N LEU A 164 0.97 -8.24 -17.20
CA LEU A 164 1.64 -9.39 -16.58
C LEU A 164 1.86 -10.54 -17.56
N GLU A 165 0.96 -10.74 -18.50
CA GLU A 165 1.08 -11.78 -19.54
C GLU A 165 2.25 -11.52 -20.49
N GLU A 166 2.64 -10.26 -20.64
CA GLU A 166 3.77 -9.85 -21.50
C GLU A 166 5.14 -10.15 -20.88
N VAL A 167 5.21 -10.41 -19.59
CA VAL A 167 6.44 -10.71 -18.85
C VAL A 167 6.55 -12.18 -18.42
N LYS A 168 5.63 -13.03 -18.87
CA LYS A 168 5.70 -14.48 -18.71
C LYS A 168 6.56 -15.10 -19.79
#